data_52cb114a3eaca1f39c59c065291353b9
#
_entry.id   52cb114a3eaca1f39c59c065291353b9
#
_cell.length_a   1.000
_cell.length_b   1.000
_cell.length_c   1.000
_cell.angle_alpha   90.00
_cell.angle_beta   90.00
_cell.angle_gamma   90.00
#
_symmetry.space_group_name_H-M   'P 1'
#
loop_
_entity.id
_entity.type
_entity.pdbx_description
1 polymer ?
#
loop_
_entity_poly.entity_id
_entity_poly.type
_entity_poly.pdbx_seq_one_letter_code
_entity_poly.pdbx_strand_id
1 'polypeptide(L)' 'MARAPRIVVQPPSPTGGRRVRVDGVILGVAYGVTDFLEFLRRAGLEDVEFLDLETSPLIEWRGGGPTVW' A
#
# COMPACT_ATOMS: atom_id res chain seq x y z
N MET A 1 8.76 -0.83 22.45
CA MET A 1 7.87 0.15 21.81
C MET A 1 7.59 -0.28 20.38
N ALA A 2 6.32 -0.38 20.00
CA ALA A 2 5.95 -0.79 18.67
C ALA A 2 6.26 0.31 17.66
N ARG A 3 6.86 -0.07 16.53
CA ARG A 3 7.17 0.84 15.46
C ARG A 3 6.01 0.85 14.46
N ALA A 4 5.66 2.02 13.94
CA ALA A 4 4.65 2.11 12.90
C ALA A 4 5.11 1.36 11.65
N PRO A 5 4.22 0.64 10.95
CA PRO A 5 4.59 -0.06 9.73
C PRO A 5 4.96 0.93 8.63
N ARG A 6 5.89 0.53 7.78
CA ARG A 6 6.25 1.30 6.58
C ARG A 6 5.66 0.62 5.36
N ILE A 7 4.75 1.32 4.71
CA ILE A 7 4.05 0.82 3.53
C ILE A 7 4.64 1.53 2.31
N VAL A 8 5.09 0.75 1.33
CA VAL A 8 5.65 1.30 0.09
C VAL A 8 4.85 0.76 -1.09
N VAL A 9 4.36 1.66 -1.92
CA VAL A 9 3.65 1.31 -3.16
C VAL A 9 4.55 1.69 -4.33
N GLN A 10 5.04 0.70 -5.07
CA GLN A 10 5.94 0.90 -6.19
C GLN A 10 5.22 1.54 -7.37
N PRO A 11 5.94 2.11 -8.35
CA PRO A 11 5.32 2.65 -9.55
C PRO A 11 4.49 1.58 -10.30
N PRO A 12 3.44 1.98 -11.02
CA PRO A 12 2.68 1.03 -11.83
C PRO A 12 3.57 0.33 -12.86
N SER A 13 3.31 -0.96 -13.09
CA SER A 13 4.01 -1.69 -14.14
C SER A 13 3.44 -1.29 -15.51
N PRO A 14 4.17 -1.56 -16.61
CA PRO A 14 3.65 -1.26 -17.95
C PRO A 14 2.32 -1.95 -18.28
N THR A 15 2.03 -3.07 -17.64
CA THR A 15 0.80 -3.83 -17.86
C THR A 15 -0.26 -3.55 -16.80
N GLY A 16 -0.02 -2.59 -15.92
CA GLY A 16 -0.91 -2.25 -14.82
C GLY A 16 -0.57 -2.99 -13.54
N GLY A 17 -1.07 -2.47 -12.43
CA GLY A 17 -0.80 -3.04 -11.11
C GLY A 17 0.44 -2.44 -10.47
N ARG A 18 0.42 -2.36 -9.14
CA ARG A 18 1.52 -1.79 -8.34
C ARG A 18 1.92 -2.77 -7.26
N ARG A 19 3.23 -3.01 -7.14
CA ARG A 19 3.74 -3.88 -6.08
C ARG A 19 3.68 -3.17 -4.74
N VAL A 20 3.18 -3.86 -3.72
CA VAL A 20 3.01 -3.32 -2.37
C VAL A 20 3.94 -4.05 -1.42
N ARG A 21 4.66 -3.28 -0.60
CA ARG A 21 5.54 -3.80 0.45
C ARG A 21 5.12 -3.23 1.80
N VAL A 22 5.23 -4.07 2.82
CA VAL A 22 5.09 -3.62 4.21
C VAL A 22 6.32 -4.08 4.96
N ASP A 23 7.05 -3.13 5.56
CA ASP A 23 8.30 -3.37 6.28
C ASP A 23 9.32 -4.19 5.47
N GLY A 24 9.38 -3.91 4.17
CA GLY A 24 10.31 -4.60 3.27
C GLY A 24 9.82 -5.92 2.72
N VAL A 25 8.66 -6.41 3.16
CA VAL A 25 8.09 -7.67 2.68
C VAL A 25 7.11 -7.40 1.56
N ILE A 26 7.31 -8.04 0.42
CA ILE A 26 6.41 -7.91 -0.74
C ILE A 26 5.12 -8.69 -0.46
N LEU A 27 3.98 -8.00 -0.51
CA LEU A 27 2.67 -8.62 -0.27
C LEU A 27 2.01 -9.09 -1.57
N GLY A 28 2.28 -8.42 -2.67
CA GLY A 28 1.69 -8.76 -3.96
C GLY A 28 1.56 -7.54 -4.85
N VAL A 29 0.80 -7.70 -5.93
CA VAL A 29 0.52 -6.66 -6.90
C VAL A 29 -0.95 -6.25 -6.76
N ALA A 30 -1.18 -4.97 -6.44
CA ALA A 30 -2.52 -4.42 -6.30
C ALA A 30 -2.93 -3.74 -7.61
N TYR A 31 -4.13 -4.02 -8.06
CA TYR A 31 -4.70 -3.41 -9.27
C TYR A 31 -5.71 -2.30 -8.95
N GLY A 32 -5.81 -1.94 -7.68
CA GLY A 32 -6.69 -0.89 -7.22
C GLY A 32 -6.65 -0.78 -5.71
N VAL A 33 -7.39 0.18 -5.17
CA VAL A 33 -7.44 0.43 -3.73
C VAL A 33 -7.95 -0.78 -2.96
N THR A 34 -8.94 -1.48 -3.49
CA THR A 34 -9.51 -2.66 -2.81
C THR A 34 -8.45 -3.73 -2.56
N ASP A 35 -7.65 -4.04 -3.57
CA ASP A 35 -6.54 -5.00 -3.44
C ASP A 35 -5.51 -4.50 -2.42
N PHE A 36 -5.18 -3.22 -2.50
CA PHE A 36 -4.22 -2.60 -1.59
C PHE A 36 -4.65 -2.75 -0.14
N LEU A 37 -5.90 -2.39 0.18
CA LEU A 37 -6.43 -2.52 1.54
C LEU A 37 -6.48 -3.97 2.00
N GLU A 38 -6.82 -4.89 1.12
CA GLU A 38 -6.84 -6.32 1.43
C GLU A 38 -5.45 -6.82 1.81
N PHE A 39 -4.41 -6.40 1.09
CA PHE A 39 -3.03 -6.76 1.43
C PHE A 39 -2.65 -6.25 2.82
N LEU A 40 -3.03 -5.02 3.15
CA LEU A 40 -2.73 -4.47 4.47
C LEU A 40 -3.41 -5.26 5.58
N ARG A 41 -4.67 -5.68 5.38
CA ARG A 41 -5.37 -6.52 6.36
C ARG A 41 -4.68 -7.85 6.55
N ARG A 42 -4.25 -8.49 5.46
CA ARG A 42 -3.52 -9.76 5.52
C ARG A 42 -2.18 -9.63 6.22
N ALA A 43 -1.57 -8.46 6.15
CA ALA A 43 -0.32 -8.17 6.85
C ALA A 43 -0.53 -7.87 8.33
N GLY A 44 -1.77 -7.90 8.82
CA GLY A 44 -2.10 -7.69 10.22
C GLY A 44 -2.40 -6.25 10.59
N LEU A 45 -2.51 -5.34 9.62
CA LEU A 45 -2.91 -3.96 9.93
C LEU A 45 -4.42 -3.90 10.17
N GLU A 46 -4.80 -3.19 11.24
CA GLU A 46 -6.20 -2.99 11.59
C GLU A 46 -6.67 -1.62 11.13
N ASP A 47 -7.99 -1.48 10.99
CA ASP A 47 -8.65 -0.20 10.69
C ASP A 47 -8.11 0.48 9.42
N VAL A 48 -7.73 -0.32 8.43
CA VAL A 48 -7.15 0.21 7.18
C VAL A 48 -8.14 1.07 6.41
N GLU A 49 -9.44 0.83 6.56
CA GLU A 49 -10.48 1.61 5.92
C GLU A 49 -10.53 3.06 6.42
N PHE A 50 -9.94 3.35 7.56
CA PHE A 50 -9.86 4.71 8.11
C PHE A 50 -8.57 5.43 7.74
N LEU A 51 -7.65 4.78 7.00
CA LEU A 51 -6.44 5.43 6.53
C LEU A 51 -6.77 6.48 5.48
N ASP A 52 -6.20 7.66 5.64
CA ASP A 52 -6.24 8.66 4.57
C ASP A 52 -5.15 8.30 3.57
N LEU A 53 -5.54 7.73 2.43
CA LEU A 53 -4.59 7.21 1.45
C LEU A 53 -3.72 8.29 0.84
N GLU A 54 -4.20 9.54 0.79
CA GLU A 54 -3.44 10.63 0.17
C GLU A 54 -2.45 11.27 1.13
N THR A 55 -2.76 11.31 2.42
CA THR A 55 -1.98 12.08 3.38
C THR A 55 -1.31 11.24 4.47
N SER A 56 -1.61 9.94 4.57
CA SER A 56 -1.04 9.13 5.63
C SER A 56 0.48 9.06 5.54
N PRO A 57 1.21 9.40 6.63
CA PRO A 57 2.67 9.30 6.62
C PRO A 57 3.17 7.85 6.64
N LEU A 58 2.27 6.88 6.83
CA LEU A 58 2.63 5.47 6.82
C LEU A 58 2.84 4.94 5.40
N ILE A 59 2.30 5.64 4.39
CA ILE A 59 2.32 5.17 3.01
C ILE A 59 3.25 6.03 2.17
N GLU A 60 4.21 5.37 1.54
CA GLU A 60 5.06 6.03 0.55
C GLU A 60 4.58 5.63 -0.84
N TRP A 61 4.04 6.58 -1.58
CA TRP A 61 3.59 6.38 -2.96
C TRP A 61 4.72 6.75 -3.91
N ARG A 62 5.19 5.79 -4.70
CA ARG A 62 6.24 6.02 -5.69
C ARG A 62 5.66 5.97 -7.08
N GLY A 63 5.78 7.07 -7.84
CA GLY A 63 5.30 7.11 -9.22
C GLY A 63 3.80 7.31 -9.37
N GLY A 64 3.19 8.07 -8.47
CA GLY A 64 1.77 8.40 -8.53
C GLY A 64 1.04 8.03 -7.26
N GLY A 65 -0.04 8.73 -6.99
CA GLY A 65 -0.84 8.57 -5.78
C GLY A 65 -1.86 7.43 -5.85
N PRO A 66 -2.85 7.45 -4.94
CA PRO A 66 -3.77 6.32 -4.77
C PRO A 66 -4.81 6.13 -5.89
N THR A 67 -4.83 6.99 -6.88
CA THR A 67 -5.73 6.85 -8.04
C THR A 67 -5.05 6.24 -9.26
N VAL A 68 -3.75 5.95 -9.16
CA VAL A 68 -2.95 5.44 -10.29
C VAL A 68 -2.59 3.99 -10.02
N TRP A 69 -3.01 3.10 -10.87
CA TRP A 69 -2.75 1.66 -10.75
C TRP A 69 -2.37 1.08 -12.12
#